data_ec15656ec541038c060784bebfdd1a2e
#
_entry.id   ec15656ec541038c060784bebfdd1a2e
#
_cell.length_a   1.000
_cell.length_b   1.000
_cell.length_c   1.000
_cell.angle_alpha   90.00
_cell.angle_beta   90.00
_cell.angle_gamma   90.00
#
_symmetry.space_group_name_H-M   'P 1'
#
loop_
_entity.id
_entity.type
_entity.pdbx_description
1 polymer ?
#
loop_
_entity_poly.entity_id
_entity_poly.type
_entity_poly.pdbx_seq_one_letter_code
_entity_poly.pdbx_strand_id
1 'polypeptide(L)'
;MSDVDNDIVNTKSVLDRNFDNNRYSYLFFKSNEDLRSLFHYLDVKDKKVLSVLGSGDQAFYFYDRGCKSVDLFDINKLAFYYYYIRLWTIKYLNQFYPNLNVNADFFRMLLSFVECKSDDEKKAFDYWTKFVDVYSDYDFRLLFSCLNEEFNDIDLEGLKKTLNSVSHTFYNCDISCDNNIKFIYDIVYISNITGWIESSDEVYRELCNKLYLLLNDDGIVVCSNVNSLQLAGVEQDIFKEAFDCYSIPSYYRSSSPGYYYTKKKF
;
A
#
# COMPACT_ATOMS: atom_id res chain seq x y z
N MET A 1 -20.89 20.66 -3.49
CA MET A 1 -19.57 20.19 -3.86
C MET A 1 -19.65 18.68 -3.96
N SER A 2 -19.14 18.04 -5.02
CA SER A 2 -19.05 16.58 -5.07
C SER A 2 -17.95 16.10 -4.12
N ASP A 3 -17.97 14.81 -3.73
CA ASP A 3 -16.89 14.23 -2.90
C ASP A 3 -15.53 14.44 -3.53
N VAL A 4 -15.44 14.35 -4.87
CA VAL A 4 -14.23 14.61 -5.64
C VAL A 4 -13.73 16.06 -5.49
N ASP A 5 -14.63 17.05 -5.38
CA ASP A 5 -14.24 18.46 -5.19
C ASP A 5 -13.56 18.67 -3.84
N ASN A 6 -14.09 18.06 -2.80
CA ASN A 6 -13.50 18.13 -1.47
C ASN A 6 -12.14 17.41 -1.42
N ASP A 7 -12.02 16.25 -2.06
CA ASP A 7 -10.76 15.50 -2.15
C ASP A 7 -9.68 16.34 -2.85
N ILE A 8 -10.01 17.05 -3.94
CA ILE A 8 -9.06 17.89 -4.69
C ILE A 8 -8.56 19.07 -3.84
N VAL A 9 -9.44 19.76 -3.13
CA VAL A 9 -9.04 20.89 -2.26
C VAL A 9 -8.09 20.42 -1.14
N ASN A 10 -8.38 19.27 -0.55
CA ASN A 10 -7.55 18.71 0.52
C ASN A 10 -6.20 18.19 -0.01
N THR A 11 -6.16 17.74 -1.25
CA THR A 11 -4.97 17.11 -1.84
C THR A 11 -3.83 18.09 -2.05
N LYS A 12 -4.11 19.35 -2.40
CA LYS A 12 -3.04 20.31 -2.63
C LYS A 12 -2.15 20.47 -1.40
N SER A 13 -2.72 20.54 -0.22
CA SER A 13 -1.98 20.64 1.04
C SER A 13 -1.10 19.41 1.31
N VAL A 14 -1.60 18.22 0.96
CA VAL A 14 -0.86 16.96 1.09
C VAL A 14 0.31 16.91 0.11
N LEU A 15 0.08 17.26 -1.15
CA LEU A 15 1.10 17.23 -2.19
C LEU A 15 2.14 18.34 -2.00
N ASP A 16 1.76 19.52 -1.50
CA ASP A 16 2.66 20.62 -1.20
C ASP A 16 3.50 20.36 0.06
N ARG A 17 3.38 19.18 0.69
CA ARG A 17 4.07 18.83 1.95
C ARG A 17 3.83 19.79 3.10
N ASN A 18 2.76 20.56 3.06
CA ASN A 18 2.28 21.34 4.18
C ASN A 18 1.59 20.41 5.18
N PHE A 19 2.40 19.59 5.84
CA PHE A 19 1.95 18.63 6.84
C PHE A 19 1.49 19.37 8.10
N ASP A 20 0.22 19.60 8.21
CA ASP A 20 -0.39 19.51 9.53
C ASP A 20 -0.24 18.05 9.97
N ASN A 21 0.17 17.81 11.21
CA ASN A 21 0.44 16.49 11.82
C ASN A 21 -0.75 15.50 11.78
N ASN A 22 -1.53 15.54 10.72
CA ASN A 22 -2.71 14.72 10.54
C ASN A 22 -2.34 13.46 9.77
N ARG A 23 -2.27 12.32 10.48
CA ARG A 23 -2.01 10.98 9.92
C ARG A 23 -2.91 10.62 8.73
N TYR A 24 -4.11 11.17 8.65
CA TYR A 24 -5.07 10.94 7.57
C TYR A 24 -4.72 11.63 6.25
N SER A 25 -3.76 12.55 6.26
CA SER A 25 -3.34 13.33 5.10
C SER A 25 -1.98 12.90 4.56
N TYR A 26 -1.30 11.92 5.19
CA TYR A 26 0.03 11.51 4.76
C TYR A 26 -0.04 10.60 3.54
N LEU A 27 0.68 10.96 2.48
CA LEU A 27 0.83 10.13 1.28
C LEU A 27 2.28 9.67 1.15
N PHE A 28 2.46 8.37 1.07
CA PHE A 28 3.74 7.77 0.74
C PHE A 28 3.88 7.65 -0.77
N PHE A 29 4.88 8.32 -1.35
CA PHE A 29 5.17 8.20 -2.79
C PHE A 29 5.99 6.95 -3.12
N LYS A 30 6.63 6.37 -2.13
CA LYS A 30 7.37 5.12 -2.21
C LYS A 30 7.33 4.37 -0.89
N SER A 31 7.56 3.07 -0.95
CA SER A 31 7.85 2.30 0.27
C SER A 31 9.18 2.77 0.88
N ASN A 32 9.20 2.90 2.19
CA ASN A 32 10.42 3.11 2.97
C ASN A 32 10.96 1.78 3.51
N GLU A 33 10.43 0.66 3.05
CA GLU A 33 10.68 -0.70 3.48
C GLU A 33 11.67 -1.40 2.53
N ASP A 34 12.40 -2.37 3.04
CA ASP A 34 13.23 -3.25 2.22
C ASP A 34 12.37 -4.38 1.63
N LEU A 35 11.52 -4.03 0.65
CA LEU A 35 10.58 -4.96 0.03
C LEU A 35 11.28 -6.14 -0.63
N ARG A 36 12.46 -5.93 -1.24
CA ARG A 36 13.22 -7.00 -1.88
C ARG A 36 13.58 -8.09 -0.88
N SER A 37 14.16 -7.73 0.27
CA SER A 37 14.49 -8.69 1.32
C SER A 37 13.24 -9.34 1.89
N LEU A 38 12.18 -8.56 2.12
CA LEU A 38 10.89 -9.07 2.62
C LEU A 38 10.34 -10.15 1.70
N PHE A 39 10.17 -9.86 0.41
CA PHE A 39 9.56 -10.78 -0.56
C PHE A 39 10.47 -11.93 -1.00
N HIS A 40 11.76 -11.90 -0.63
CA HIS A 40 12.63 -13.06 -0.78
C HIS A 40 12.26 -14.19 0.18
N TYR A 41 11.77 -13.86 1.38
CA TYR A 41 11.44 -14.83 2.43
C TYR A 41 9.95 -15.20 2.49
N LEU A 42 9.08 -14.40 1.90
CA LEU A 42 7.64 -14.65 1.93
C LEU A 42 7.21 -15.54 0.77
N ASP A 43 6.64 -16.70 1.10
CA ASP A 43 5.91 -17.49 0.11
C ASP A 43 4.52 -16.91 -0.10
N VAL A 44 4.36 -16.15 -1.18
CA VAL A 44 3.12 -15.45 -1.52
C VAL A 44 2.36 -16.09 -2.68
N LYS A 45 2.94 -17.11 -3.32
CA LYS A 45 2.36 -17.75 -4.50
C LYS A 45 0.99 -18.36 -4.17
N ASP A 46 0.02 -18.08 -5.02
CA ASP A 46 -1.38 -18.56 -4.91
C ASP A 46 -2.10 -18.11 -3.62
N LYS A 47 -1.53 -17.16 -2.86
CA LYS A 47 -2.10 -16.63 -1.61
C LYS A 47 -3.10 -15.51 -1.84
N LYS A 48 -4.12 -15.44 -0.98
CA LYS A 48 -5.00 -14.28 -0.84
C LYS A 48 -4.39 -13.32 0.17
N VAL A 49 -4.19 -12.09 -0.23
CA VAL A 49 -3.50 -11.07 0.55
C VAL A 49 -4.43 -9.91 0.87
N LEU A 50 -4.41 -9.45 2.12
CA LEU A 50 -4.87 -8.12 2.50
C LEU A 50 -3.64 -7.27 2.79
N SER A 51 -3.51 -6.13 2.15
CA SER A 51 -2.33 -5.26 2.32
C SER A 51 -2.73 -3.83 2.59
N VAL A 52 -2.04 -3.18 3.54
CA VAL A 52 -2.07 -1.73 3.58
C VAL A 52 -1.62 -1.20 2.23
N LEU A 53 -2.24 -0.13 1.75
CA LEU A 53 -1.91 0.41 0.44
C LEU A 53 -0.64 1.26 0.48
N GLY A 54 -0.54 2.23 1.40
CA GLY A 54 0.62 3.10 1.52
C GLY A 54 1.02 3.72 0.17
N SER A 55 2.21 3.37 -0.34
CA SER A 55 2.67 3.75 -1.68
C SER A 55 2.16 2.83 -2.80
N GLY A 56 1.64 1.65 -2.46
CA GLY A 56 1.25 0.60 -3.39
C GLY A 56 2.39 -0.29 -3.89
N ASP A 57 3.64 -0.01 -3.52
CA ASP A 57 4.82 -0.76 -4.00
C ASP A 57 4.73 -2.24 -3.65
N GLN A 58 4.35 -2.56 -2.42
CA GLN A 58 4.17 -3.93 -1.95
C GLN A 58 3.10 -4.70 -2.74
N ALA A 59 2.05 -4.03 -3.20
CA ALA A 59 1.02 -4.67 -4.03
C ALA A 59 1.60 -5.17 -5.36
N PHE A 60 2.50 -4.40 -5.97
CA PHE A 60 3.18 -4.82 -7.20
C PHE A 60 4.10 -6.02 -6.96
N TYR A 61 4.81 -6.06 -5.83
CA TYR A 61 5.60 -7.23 -5.45
C TYR A 61 4.73 -8.46 -5.21
N PHE A 62 3.60 -8.34 -4.53
CA PHE A 62 2.67 -9.46 -4.35
C PHE A 62 2.22 -10.05 -5.69
N TYR A 63 1.84 -9.22 -6.64
CA TYR A 63 1.42 -9.68 -7.97
C TYR A 63 2.58 -10.27 -8.78
N ASP A 64 3.77 -9.67 -8.76
CA ASP A 64 4.95 -10.20 -9.43
C ASP A 64 5.35 -11.59 -8.92
N ARG A 65 5.20 -11.82 -7.62
CA ARG A 65 5.48 -13.11 -6.99
C ARG A 65 4.33 -14.12 -7.09
N GLY A 66 3.28 -13.81 -7.83
CA GLY A 66 2.21 -14.74 -8.20
C GLY A 66 1.15 -14.97 -7.13
N CYS A 67 0.86 -13.99 -6.28
CA CYS A 67 -0.28 -14.08 -5.37
C CYS A 67 -1.60 -14.25 -6.15
N LYS A 68 -2.59 -14.86 -5.51
CA LYS A 68 -3.90 -15.10 -6.09
C LYS A 68 -4.73 -13.82 -6.20
N SER A 69 -4.72 -13.01 -5.17
CA SER A 69 -5.43 -11.73 -5.11
C SER A 69 -4.84 -10.84 -4.03
N VAL A 70 -4.93 -9.53 -4.23
CA VAL A 70 -4.58 -8.52 -3.22
C VAL A 70 -5.78 -7.61 -3.03
N ASP A 71 -6.33 -7.61 -1.83
CA ASP A 71 -7.25 -6.59 -1.36
C ASP A 71 -6.44 -5.53 -0.63
N LEU A 72 -6.78 -4.26 -0.85
CA LEU A 72 -6.00 -3.12 -0.37
C LEU A 72 -6.82 -2.32 0.64
N PHE A 73 -6.18 -1.86 1.70
CA PHE A 73 -6.82 -0.94 2.64
C PHE A 73 -5.90 0.23 2.95
N ASP A 74 -6.49 1.40 3.17
CA ASP A 74 -5.81 2.59 3.67
C ASP A 74 -6.82 3.55 4.28
N ILE A 75 -6.40 4.28 5.29
CA ILE A 75 -7.18 5.35 5.88
C ILE A 75 -7.21 6.59 4.97
N ASN A 76 -6.15 6.77 4.16
CA ASN A 76 -5.99 7.88 3.25
C ASN A 76 -6.51 7.54 1.85
N LYS A 77 -7.65 8.10 1.47
CA LYS A 77 -8.24 7.92 0.15
C LYS A 77 -7.33 8.37 -1.00
N LEU A 78 -6.44 9.33 -0.76
CA LEU A 78 -5.48 9.79 -1.76
C LEU A 78 -4.46 8.70 -2.15
N ALA A 79 -4.10 7.80 -1.23
CA ALA A 79 -3.24 6.66 -1.54
C ALA A 79 -3.85 5.77 -2.64
N PHE A 80 -5.18 5.58 -2.60
CA PHE A 80 -5.93 4.86 -3.62
C PHE A 80 -5.86 5.55 -5.00
N TYR A 81 -6.09 6.86 -5.07
CA TYR A 81 -5.98 7.60 -6.33
C TYR A 81 -4.55 7.57 -6.88
N TYR A 82 -3.55 7.70 -6.00
CA TYR A 82 -2.15 7.59 -6.36
C TYR A 82 -1.78 6.19 -6.91
N TYR A 83 -2.27 5.13 -6.27
CA TYR A 83 -2.08 3.78 -6.75
C TYR A 83 -2.55 3.58 -8.19
N TYR A 84 -3.70 4.13 -8.57
CA TYR A 84 -4.21 4.04 -9.93
C TYR A 84 -3.32 4.75 -10.95
N ILE A 85 -2.76 5.91 -10.64
CA ILE A 85 -1.78 6.56 -11.54
C ILE A 85 -0.59 5.64 -11.79
N ARG A 86 -0.07 5.01 -10.77
CA ARG A 86 1.05 4.07 -10.90
C ARG A 86 0.66 2.82 -11.70
N LEU A 87 -0.51 2.27 -11.40
CA LEU A 87 -1.08 1.15 -12.14
C LEU A 87 -1.22 1.46 -13.63
N TRP A 88 -1.74 2.64 -13.98
CA TRP A 88 -1.87 3.06 -15.37
C TRP A 88 -0.51 3.31 -16.05
N THR A 89 0.45 3.86 -15.33
CA THR A 89 1.82 4.03 -15.83
C THR A 89 2.44 2.67 -16.21
N ILE A 90 2.27 1.65 -15.38
CA ILE A 90 2.71 0.29 -15.69
C ILE A 90 1.94 -0.28 -16.88
N LYS A 91 0.61 -0.20 -16.87
CA LYS A 91 -0.25 -0.80 -17.90
C LYS A 91 -0.04 -0.20 -19.29
N TYR A 92 0.02 1.11 -19.37
CA TYR A 92 -0.03 1.82 -20.64
C TYR A 92 1.33 2.32 -21.13
N LEU A 93 2.26 2.62 -20.22
CA LEU A 93 3.60 3.12 -20.58
C LEU A 93 4.70 2.08 -20.39
N ASN A 94 4.38 0.92 -19.81
CA ASN A 94 5.34 -0.14 -19.51
C ASN A 94 6.52 0.33 -18.65
N GLN A 95 6.26 1.16 -17.65
CA GLN A 95 7.24 1.77 -16.76
C GLN A 95 6.68 1.87 -15.34
N PHE A 96 7.52 1.73 -14.33
CA PHE A 96 7.15 2.06 -12.95
C PHE A 96 7.14 3.58 -12.73
N TYR A 97 8.06 4.28 -13.39
CA TYR A 97 8.23 5.72 -13.31
C TYR A 97 8.54 6.28 -14.68
N PRO A 98 7.84 7.31 -15.12
CA PRO A 98 8.11 7.93 -16.39
C PRO A 98 9.47 8.65 -16.36
N ASN A 99 10.34 8.34 -17.30
CA ASN A 99 11.63 9.04 -17.50
C ASN A 99 11.46 10.39 -18.21
N LEU A 100 10.24 10.87 -18.36
CA LEU A 100 9.88 12.06 -19.12
C LEU A 100 9.59 13.24 -18.21
N ASN A 101 9.51 14.41 -18.80
CA ASN A 101 9.04 15.60 -18.09
C ASN A 101 7.57 15.42 -17.71
N VAL A 102 7.31 15.12 -16.44
CA VAL A 102 5.98 14.82 -15.93
C VAL A 102 5.27 16.13 -15.62
N ASN A 103 4.57 16.66 -16.62
CA ASN A 103 3.74 17.85 -16.54
C ASN A 103 2.27 17.51 -16.77
N ALA A 104 1.39 18.51 -16.78
CA ALA A 104 -0.03 18.34 -17.03
C ALA A 104 -0.33 17.63 -18.39
N ASP A 105 0.44 17.93 -19.42
CA ASP A 105 0.23 17.31 -20.74
C ASP A 105 0.59 15.83 -20.73
N PHE A 106 1.64 15.44 -20.01
CA PHE A 106 1.95 14.03 -19.78
C PHE A 106 0.78 13.31 -19.11
N PHE A 107 0.19 13.92 -18.06
CA PHE A 107 -0.97 13.32 -17.37
C PHE A 107 -2.18 13.21 -18.29
N ARG A 108 -2.50 14.25 -19.07
CA ARG A 108 -3.58 14.18 -20.05
C ARG A 108 -3.36 13.09 -21.08
N MET A 109 -2.11 12.94 -21.55
CA MET A 109 -1.72 11.85 -22.44
C MET A 109 -1.94 10.49 -21.76
N LEU A 110 -1.45 10.28 -20.51
CA LEU A 110 -1.66 9.04 -19.78
C LEU A 110 -3.15 8.73 -19.62
N LEU A 111 -3.94 9.70 -19.16
CA LEU A 111 -5.38 9.56 -18.97
C LEU A 111 -6.12 9.25 -20.28
N SER A 112 -5.64 9.72 -21.43
CA SER A 112 -6.26 9.42 -22.73
C SER A 112 -6.19 7.93 -23.12
N PHE A 113 -5.31 7.14 -22.50
CA PHE A 113 -5.23 5.68 -22.70
C PHE A 113 -6.09 4.88 -21.73
N VAL A 114 -6.63 5.53 -20.69
CA VAL A 114 -7.33 4.80 -19.62
C VAL A 114 -8.73 4.42 -20.04
N GLU A 115 -9.00 3.11 -19.98
CA GLU A 115 -10.33 2.53 -20.10
C GLU A 115 -10.75 2.01 -18.73
N CYS A 116 -11.61 2.74 -18.03
CA CYS A 116 -12.05 2.36 -16.68
C CYS A 116 -12.89 1.09 -16.71
N LYS A 117 -12.49 0.08 -15.92
CA LYS A 117 -13.14 -1.24 -15.83
C LYS A 117 -13.97 -1.41 -14.55
N SER A 118 -13.88 -0.47 -13.62
CA SER A 118 -14.62 -0.50 -12.35
C SER A 118 -15.02 0.91 -11.92
N ASP A 119 -15.99 0.98 -11.00
CA ASP A 119 -16.43 2.27 -10.43
C ASP A 119 -15.30 2.96 -9.66
N ASP A 120 -14.44 2.20 -9.02
CA ASP A 120 -13.31 2.75 -8.27
C ASP A 120 -12.24 3.30 -9.21
N GLU A 121 -11.95 2.60 -10.30
CA GLU A 121 -11.07 3.13 -11.35
C GLU A 121 -11.65 4.39 -11.98
N LYS A 122 -12.96 4.44 -12.18
CA LYS A 122 -13.66 5.63 -12.67
C LYS A 122 -13.54 6.81 -11.71
N LYS A 123 -13.68 6.59 -10.39
CA LYS A 123 -13.50 7.66 -9.38
C LYS A 123 -12.07 8.20 -9.41
N ALA A 124 -11.07 7.33 -9.51
CA ALA A 124 -9.67 7.75 -9.61
C ALA A 124 -9.41 8.54 -10.91
N PHE A 125 -9.98 8.09 -12.02
CA PHE A 125 -9.90 8.78 -13.30
C PHE A 125 -10.51 10.19 -13.24
N ASP A 126 -11.73 10.31 -12.72
CA ASP A 126 -12.43 11.61 -12.58
C ASP A 126 -11.65 12.55 -11.66
N TYR A 127 -11.08 12.01 -10.56
CA TYR A 127 -10.24 12.75 -9.65
C TYR A 127 -9.01 13.33 -10.36
N TRP A 128 -8.22 12.50 -11.05
CA TRP A 128 -7.00 12.96 -11.70
C TRP A 128 -7.26 13.88 -12.89
N THR A 129 -8.31 13.63 -13.67
CA THR A 129 -8.73 14.53 -14.75
C THR A 129 -8.97 15.92 -14.19
N LYS A 130 -9.77 16.01 -13.13
CA LYS A 130 -10.10 17.29 -12.50
C LYS A 130 -8.91 17.93 -11.80
N PHE A 131 -8.04 17.13 -11.16
CA PHE A 131 -6.83 17.62 -10.53
C PHE A 131 -5.90 18.30 -11.54
N VAL A 132 -5.67 17.68 -12.69
CA VAL A 132 -4.82 18.23 -13.76
C VAL A 132 -5.40 19.50 -14.35
N ASP A 133 -6.71 19.60 -14.46
CA ASP A 133 -7.39 20.80 -14.97
C ASP A 133 -7.31 21.99 -13.99
N VAL A 134 -7.43 21.70 -12.69
CA VAL A 134 -7.37 22.74 -11.64
C VAL A 134 -5.92 23.18 -11.38
N TYR A 135 -4.97 22.27 -11.43
CA TYR A 135 -3.56 22.48 -11.07
C TYR A 135 -2.62 22.21 -12.25
N SER A 136 -2.90 22.81 -13.42
CA SER A 136 -2.10 22.60 -14.63
C SER A 136 -0.61 22.98 -14.48
N ASP A 137 -0.30 23.92 -13.57
CA ASP A 137 1.06 24.39 -13.29
C ASP A 137 1.76 23.61 -12.16
N TYR A 138 1.12 22.56 -11.63
CA TYR A 138 1.69 21.74 -10.56
C TYR A 138 2.90 20.95 -11.07
N ASP A 139 3.91 20.78 -10.22
CA ASP A 139 5.08 19.94 -10.52
C ASP A 139 4.75 18.46 -10.27
N PHE A 140 4.20 17.80 -11.28
CA PHE A 140 3.82 16.39 -11.21
C PHE A 140 5.00 15.44 -11.04
N ARG A 141 6.26 15.89 -11.22
CA ARG A 141 7.46 15.06 -10.99
C ARG A 141 7.51 14.54 -9.56
N LEU A 142 6.94 15.27 -8.60
CA LEU A 142 6.88 14.87 -7.21
C LEU A 142 6.09 13.55 -7.01
N LEU A 143 5.08 13.28 -7.84
CA LEU A 143 4.31 12.04 -7.79
C LEU A 143 5.10 10.81 -8.25
N PHE A 144 6.19 11.02 -8.99
CA PHE A 144 7.02 9.96 -9.56
C PHE A 144 8.49 10.05 -9.12
N SER A 145 8.82 10.92 -8.17
CA SER A 145 10.20 11.24 -7.76
C SER A 145 10.95 10.10 -7.07
N CYS A 146 10.35 8.94 -6.94
CA CYS A 146 10.87 7.85 -6.12
C CYS A 146 11.30 6.65 -6.95
N LEU A 147 12.56 6.63 -7.30
CA LEU A 147 13.53 5.55 -7.37
C LEU A 147 13.23 4.34 -8.26
N ASN A 148 13.84 4.36 -9.43
CA ASN A 148 13.98 3.23 -10.36
C ASN A 148 14.75 2.01 -9.76
N GLU A 149 15.45 2.16 -8.64
CA GLU A 149 16.36 1.12 -8.14
C GLU A 149 15.66 0.00 -7.38
N GLU A 150 14.50 0.26 -6.78
CA GLU A 150 13.82 -0.70 -5.91
C GLU A 150 13.09 -1.82 -6.67
N PHE A 151 12.78 -1.62 -7.95
CA PHE A 151 12.02 -2.58 -8.78
C PHE A 151 12.86 -3.33 -9.83
N ASN A 152 14.18 -3.34 -9.70
CA ASN A 152 15.06 -3.99 -10.67
C ASN A 152 14.92 -5.52 -10.73
N ASP A 153 14.28 -6.13 -9.73
CA ASP A 153 14.03 -7.56 -9.62
C ASP A 153 12.60 -7.98 -9.99
N ILE A 154 11.76 -7.02 -10.44
CA ILE A 154 10.39 -7.30 -10.89
C ILE A 154 10.36 -7.52 -12.40
N ASP A 155 9.69 -8.59 -12.84
CA ASP A 155 9.35 -8.79 -14.24
C ASP A 155 8.19 -7.87 -14.64
N LEU A 156 8.52 -6.71 -15.21
CA LEU A 156 7.54 -5.69 -15.59
C LEU A 156 6.52 -6.19 -16.61
N GLU A 157 6.93 -7.00 -17.60
CA GLU A 157 6.02 -7.55 -18.61
C GLU A 157 5.08 -8.60 -18.02
N GLY A 158 5.59 -9.46 -17.13
CA GLY A 158 4.79 -10.42 -16.38
C GLY A 158 3.81 -9.72 -15.45
N LEU A 159 4.27 -8.72 -14.71
CA LEU A 159 3.43 -7.91 -13.82
C LEU A 159 2.30 -7.21 -14.60
N LYS A 160 2.60 -6.60 -15.74
CA LYS A 160 1.60 -5.95 -16.60
C LYS A 160 0.51 -6.92 -17.05
N LYS A 161 0.87 -8.15 -17.44
CA LYS A 161 -0.12 -9.19 -17.79
C LYS A 161 -1.00 -9.53 -16.61
N THR A 162 -0.41 -9.71 -15.42
CA THR A 162 -1.14 -9.99 -14.18
C THR A 162 -2.11 -8.84 -13.86
N LEU A 163 -1.64 -7.60 -13.85
CA LEU A 163 -2.43 -6.42 -13.52
C LEU A 163 -3.59 -6.16 -14.52
N ASN A 164 -3.51 -6.67 -15.75
CA ASN A 164 -4.61 -6.60 -16.70
C ASN A 164 -5.73 -7.62 -16.43
N SER A 165 -5.45 -8.68 -15.68
CA SER A 165 -6.38 -9.79 -15.41
C SER A 165 -6.98 -9.75 -14.00
N VAL A 166 -6.39 -8.99 -13.07
CA VAL A 166 -6.86 -8.91 -11.69
C VAL A 166 -7.80 -7.71 -11.48
N SER A 167 -8.72 -7.87 -10.53
CA SER A 167 -9.51 -6.78 -9.98
C SER A 167 -8.96 -6.40 -8.61
N HIS A 168 -9.02 -5.12 -8.29
CA HIS A 168 -8.61 -4.61 -6.99
C HIS A 168 -9.83 -4.32 -6.15
N THR A 169 -9.83 -4.77 -4.90
CA THR A 169 -10.79 -4.33 -3.89
C THR A 169 -10.07 -3.36 -2.96
N PHE A 170 -10.66 -2.19 -2.76
CA PHE A 170 -10.11 -1.18 -1.88
C PHE A 170 -11.05 -0.88 -0.73
N TYR A 171 -10.52 -0.91 0.48
CA TYR A 171 -11.21 -0.54 1.72
C TYR A 171 -10.63 0.77 2.25
N ASN A 172 -11.38 1.87 2.14
CA ASN A 172 -10.99 3.11 2.81
C ASN A 172 -11.38 3.03 4.29
N CYS A 173 -10.49 2.51 5.09
CA CYS A 173 -10.76 2.20 6.49
C CYS A 173 -9.51 2.22 7.36
N ASP A 174 -9.71 2.41 8.65
CA ASP A 174 -8.72 2.12 9.68
C ASP A 174 -8.87 0.65 10.10
N ILE A 175 -7.85 -0.17 9.82
CA ILE A 175 -7.89 -1.59 10.13
C ILE A 175 -8.01 -1.87 11.64
N SER A 176 -7.62 -0.93 12.50
CA SER A 176 -7.71 -1.12 13.95
C SER A 176 -9.15 -1.10 14.47
N CYS A 177 -10.06 -0.36 13.82
CA CYS A 177 -11.42 -0.17 14.35
C CYS A 177 -12.56 -0.49 13.36
N ASP A 178 -12.31 -0.59 12.04
CA ASP A 178 -13.35 -0.82 11.04
C ASP A 178 -13.65 -2.31 10.85
N ASN A 179 -14.92 -2.69 10.73
CA ASN A 179 -15.39 -4.06 10.55
C ASN A 179 -15.89 -4.36 9.13
N ASN A 180 -15.55 -3.53 8.15
CA ASN A 180 -15.99 -3.71 6.77
C ASN A 180 -15.23 -4.80 6.02
N ILE A 181 -14.03 -5.17 6.46
CA ILE A 181 -13.25 -6.26 5.89
C ILE A 181 -13.78 -7.59 6.43
N LYS A 182 -14.42 -8.39 5.57
CA LYS A 182 -15.13 -9.63 5.97
C LYS A 182 -14.52 -10.91 5.42
N PHE A 183 -13.50 -10.80 4.57
CA PHE A 183 -12.87 -11.97 3.97
C PHE A 183 -11.76 -12.51 4.87
N ILE A 184 -11.40 -13.78 4.64
CA ILE A 184 -10.28 -14.45 5.30
C ILE A 184 -9.12 -14.54 4.33
N TYR A 185 -7.92 -14.23 4.83
CA TYR A 185 -6.70 -14.10 4.04
C TYR A 185 -5.63 -15.10 4.49
N ASP A 186 -4.74 -15.42 3.55
CA ASP A 186 -3.53 -16.19 3.85
C ASP A 186 -2.44 -15.29 4.44
N ILE A 187 -2.41 -14.02 3.98
CA ILE A 187 -1.44 -13.01 4.41
C ILE A 187 -2.18 -11.70 4.69
N VAL A 188 -1.91 -11.10 5.84
CA VAL A 188 -2.28 -9.73 6.16
C VAL A 188 -1.01 -8.91 6.34
N TYR A 189 -0.73 -8.02 5.39
CA TYR A 189 0.43 -7.15 5.40
C TYR A 189 0.05 -5.78 5.96
N ILE A 190 0.53 -5.46 7.14
CA ILE A 190 0.21 -4.21 7.84
C ILE A 190 1.35 -3.18 7.81
N SER A 191 2.49 -3.51 7.18
CA SER A 191 3.61 -2.59 7.12
C SER A 191 4.04 -2.14 8.52
N ASN A 192 4.21 -0.84 8.72
CA ASN A 192 4.52 -0.19 9.99
C ASN A 192 3.32 0.56 10.60
N ILE A 193 2.10 0.10 10.31
CA ILE A 193 0.86 0.73 10.82
C ILE A 193 0.89 0.92 12.32
N THR A 194 1.45 -0.04 13.06
CA THR A 194 1.55 0.01 14.51
C THR A 194 2.25 1.27 15.04
N GLY A 195 3.17 1.85 14.26
CA GLY A 195 3.79 3.14 14.58
C GLY A 195 2.91 4.37 14.30
N TRP A 196 1.74 4.18 13.67
CA TRP A 196 0.84 5.25 13.27
C TRP A 196 -0.49 5.27 14.02
N ILE A 197 -0.86 4.16 14.67
CA ILE A 197 -2.04 4.09 15.52
C ILE A 197 -1.74 4.66 16.92
N GLU A 198 -2.79 4.99 17.64
CA GLU A 198 -2.66 5.39 19.05
C GLU A 198 -2.01 4.26 19.85
N SER A 199 -0.93 4.56 20.55
CA SER A 199 -0.17 3.58 21.31
C SER A 199 -0.82 3.33 22.67
N SER A 200 -1.84 2.46 22.72
CA SER A 200 -2.39 1.94 23.96
C SER A 200 -2.51 0.41 23.87
N ASP A 201 -2.41 -0.26 25.03
CA ASP A 201 -2.56 -1.71 25.10
C ASP A 201 -3.91 -2.16 24.54
N GLU A 202 -4.97 -1.39 24.76
CA GLU A 202 -6.32 -1.69 24.32
C GLU A 202 -6.41 -1.69 22.80
N VAL A 203 -5.89 -0.63 22.13
CA VAL A 203 -5.87 -0.50 20.68
C VAL A 203 -5.03 -1.61 20.04
N TYR A 204 -3.88 -1.96 20.63
CA TYR A 204 -3.06 -3.07 20.13
C TYR A 204 -3.75 -4.43 20.31
N ARG A 205 -4.48 -4.66 21.41
CA ARG A 205 -5.26 -5.90 21.61
C ARG A 205 -6.42 -6.00 20.62
N GLU A 206 -7.12 -4.90 20.37
CA GLU A 206 -8.18 -4.85 19.35
C GLU A 206 -7.64 -5.14 17.95
N LEU A 207 -6.54 -4.51 17.57
CA LEU A 207 -5.87 -4.79 16.30
C LEU A 207 -5.44 -6.25 16.21
N CYS A 208 -4.78 -6.79 17.25
CA CYS A 208 -4.33 -8.17 17.30
C CYS A 208 -5.50 -9.16 17.13
N ASN A 209 -6.59 -8.96 17.86
CA ASN A 209 -7.79 -9.80 17.76
C ASN A 209 -8.39 -9.74 16.35
N LYS A 210 -8.45 -8.55 15.76
CA LYS A 210 -8.96 -8.37 14.41
C LYS A 210 -8.10 -9.05 13.35
N LEU A 211 -6.78 -8.88 13.42
CA LEU A 211 -5.85 -9.56 12.53
C LEU A 211 -5.97 -11.08 12.66
N TYR A 212 -6.15 -11.58 13.89
CA TYR A 212 -6.39 -13.00 14.13
C TYR A 212 -7.64 -13.52 13.43
N LEU A 213 -8.73 -12.74 13.45
CA LEU A 213 -10.01 -13.10 12.80
C LEU A 213 -9.94 -12.99 11.25
N LEU A 214 -9.09 -12.14 10.71
CA LEU A 214 -8.92 -11.97 9.27
C LEU A 214 -8.03 -13.03 8.62
N LEU A 215 -7.33 -13.84 9.40
CA LEU A 215 -6.44 -14.88 8.91
C LEU A 215 -7.09 -16.25 8.90
N ASN A 216 -6.76 -17.07 7.89
CA ASN A 216 -6.99 -18.52 7.95
C ASN A 216 -6.07 -19.18 9.02
N ASP A 217 -6.23 -20.49 9.25
CA ASP A 217 -5.51 -21.19 10.32
C ASP A 217 -3.99 -21.23 10.13
N ASP A 218 -3.51 -21.23 8.89
CA ASP A 218 -2.08 -21.20 8.55
C ASP A 218 -1.66 -19.79 8.02
N GLY A 219 -2.50 -18.79 8.24
CA GLY A 219 -2.26 -17.43 7.77
C GLY A 219 -1.21 -16.71 8.61
N ILE A 220 -0.60 -15.70 8.00
CA ILE A 220 0.44 -14.88 8.62
C ILE A 220 0.10 -13.40 8.59
N VAL A 221 0.48 -12.68 9.65
CA VAL A 221 0.59 -11.21 9.64
C VAL A 221 2.03 -10.85 9.34
N VAL A 222 2.22 -9.87 8.46
CA VAL A 222 3.54 -9.34 8.12
C VAL A 222 3.61 -7.87 8.51
N CYS A 223 4.59 -7.55 9.35
CA CYS A 223 4.93 -6.17 9.75
C CYS A 223 6.31 -5.82 9.23
N SER A 224 6.48 -4.64 8.68
CA SER A 224 7.81 -4.13 8.38
C SER A 224 8.37 -3.36 9.58
N ASN A 225 9.69 -3.37 9.71
CA ASN A 225 10.38 -2.67 10.77
C ASN A 225 11.19 -1.50 10.20
N VAL A 226 10.54 -0.37 10.02
CA VAL A 226 11.22 0.84 9.52
C VAL A 226 12.01 1.53 10.62
N ASN A 227 11.57 1.43 11.87
CA ASN A 227 12.23 2.03 13.03
C ASN A 227 12.39 0.99 14.15
N SER A 228 13.55 0.36 14.23
CA SER A 228 13.90 -0.64 15.22
C SER A 228 13.74 -0.20 16.70
N LEU A 229 13.49 1.08 16.96
CA LEU A 229 13.30 1.64 18.29
C LEU A 229 11.83 1.69 18.75
N GLN A 230 10.86 1.57 17.87
CA GLN A 230 9.44 1.72 18.22
C GLN A 230 8.71 0.39 18.46
N LEU A 231 9.23 -0.73 17.96
CA LEU A 231 8.62 -2.07 18.10
C LEU A 231 9.15 -2.86 19.31
N ALA A 232 10.04 -2.30 20.11
CA ALA A 232 10.66 -2.97 21.24
C ALA A 232 9.88 -2.72 22.55
N GLY A 233 8.67 -3.27 22.67
CA GLY A 233 7.92 -3.07 23.92
C GLY A 233 6.59 -3.82 23.95
N VAL A 234 5.64 -3.21 24.57
CA VAL A 234 4.29 -3.71 24.87
C VAL A 234 3.58 -4.32 23.65
N GLU A 235 3.76 -3.74 22.48
CA GLU A 235 3.18 -4.22 21.22
C GLU A 235 3.60 -5.65 20.86
N GLN A 236 4.90 -5.96 20.90
CA GLN A 236 5.38 -7.31 20.61
C GLN A 236 4.85 -8.33 21.63
N ASP A 237 4.74 -7.94 22.88
CA ASP A 237 4.25 -8.83 23.93
C ASP A 237 2.77 -9.14 23.76
N ILE A 238 1.95 -8.15 23.36
CA ILE A 238 0.53 -8.36 23.05
C ILE A 238 0.38 -9.28 21.83
N PHE A 239 1.15 -9.06 20.76
CA PHE A 239 1.09 -9.93 19.59
C PHE A 239 1.54 -11.35 19.91
N LYS A 240 2.55 -11.53 20.76
CA LYS A 240 3.01 -12.85 21.21
C LYS A 240 1.99 -13.63 22.05
N GLU A 241 0.95 -13.02 22.57
CA GLU A 241 -0.14 -13.74 23.23
C GLU A 241 -0.91 -14.64 22.23
N ALA A 242 -1.18 -14.15 21.02
CA ALA A 242 -1.98 -14.84 20.00
C ALA A 242 -1.17 -15.43 18.85
N PHE A 243 0.08 -14.99 18.67
CA PHE A 243 0.93 -15.35 17.54
C PHE A 243 2.33 -15.79 17.98
N ASP A 244 2.95 -16.63 17.15
CA ASP A 244 4.39 -16.88 17.19
C ASP A 244 5.09 -15.88 16.28
N CYS A 245 6.15 -15.23 16.74
CA CYS A 245 6.84 -14.14 16.06
C CYS A 245 8.18 -14.61 15.49
N TYR A 246 8.43 -14.29 14.22
CA TYR A 246 9.65 -14.63 13.49
C TYR A 246 10.23 -13.39 12.82
N SER A 247 11.55 -13.17 12.97
CA SER A 247 12.26 -12.10 12.29
C SER A 247 12.55 -12.49 10.83
N ILE A 248 12.41 -11.55 9.92
CA ILE A 248 12.79 -11.69 8.52
C ILE A 248 14.24 -11.23 8.38
N PRO A 249 15.18 -12.09 7.89
CA PRO A 249 16.57 -11.70 7.68
C PRO A 249 16.70 -10.62 6.60
N SER A 250 17.62 -9.66 6.79
CA SER A 250 17.96 -8.66 5.78
C SER A 250 19.20 -9.07 4.99
N TYR A 251 19.16 -8.88 3.67
CA TYR A 251 20.34 -9.05 2.81
C TYR A 251 21.15 -7.77 2.65
N TYR A 252 20.52 -6.61 2.82
CA TYR A 252 21.10 -5.33 2.40
C TYR A 252 21.33 -4.36 3.56
N ARG A 253 20.78 -4.64 4.74
CA ARG A 253 20.87 -3.75 5.90
C ARG A 253 21.20 -4.56 7.15
N SER A 254 21.81 -3.91 8.12
CA SER A 254 22.11 -4.51 9.42
C SER A 254 20.89 -4.75 10.31
N SER A 255 19.74 -4.21 9.94
CA SER A 255 18.46 -4.36 10.65
C SER A 255 17.53 -5.32 9.92
N SER A 256 16.68 -6.04 10.66
CA SER A 256 15.63 -6.87 10.06
C SER A 256 14.69 -6.00 9.22
N PRO A 257 14.33 -6.40 7.97
CA PRO A 257 13.35 -5.71 7.15
C PRO A 257 11.93 -5.82 7.72
N GLY A 258 11.68 -6.76 8.63
CA GLY A 258 10.37 -6.95 9.24
C GLY A 258 10.26 -8.21 10.07
N TYR A 259 9.01 -8.48 10.44
CA TYR A 259 8.61 -9.67 11.18
C TYR A 259 7.37 -10.28 10.51
N TYR A 260 7.23 -11.59 10.60
CA TYR A 260 5.96 -12.25 10.36
C TYR A 260 5.50 -12.99 11.61
N TYR A 261 4.19 -13.10 11.76
CA TYR A 261 3.51 -13.68 12.89
C TYR A 261 2.58 -14.76 12.40
N THR A 262 2.68 -15.96 12.96
CA THR A 262 1.79 -17.09 12.65
C THR A 262 0.81 -17.30 13.80
N LYS A 263 -0.44 -17.68 13.48
CA LYS A 263 -1.42 -18.02 14.53
C LYS A 263 -0.88 -19.12 15.43
N LYS A 264 -1.03 -18.95 16.74
CA LYS A 264 -0.80 -20.06 17.68
C LYS A 264 -1.90 -21.10 17.51
N LYS A 265 -1.48 -22.37 17.43
CA LYS A 265 -2.38 -23.51 17.49
C LYS A 265 -2.59 -23.84 18.96
N PHE A 266 -3.79 -23.63 19.45
CA PHE A 266 -4.20 -23.98 20.83
C PHE A 266 -4.70 -25.42 20.87
#